data_17d75bf090c601b0f5a293aca4f61d2d
#
_entry.id   17d75bf090c601b0f5a293aca4f61d2d
#
_cell.length_a   1.000
_cell.length_b   1.000
_cell.length_c   1.000
_cell.angle_alpha   90.00
_cell.angle_beta   90.00
_cell.angle_gamma   90.00
#
_symmetry.space_group_name_H-M   'P 1'
#
loop_
_entity.id
_entity.type
_entity.pdbx_description
1 polymer ?
#
loop_
_entity_poly.entity_id
_entity_poly.type
_entity_poly.pdbx_seq_one_letter_code
_entity_poly.pdbx_strand_id
1 'polypeptide(L)'
;MQMSYPVLVHGMLKTESFSGALSSNQNKGVINLKVPAERRPEQSRLEVRYSPSLATAMVDALPYLVDYPYGCTEQTLNRFIPTVITQKILLNMGIDLKDVKKKRTNLNAQEIGKDKKRAKQWKRGDQNPVFDDKEVEKMVKEGVERLISMQNSDGGWGWFYGSQERSWAHTTAVVVHGLQLAVEN
;
A
#
# COMPACT_ATOMS: atom_id res chain seq x y z
N MET A 1 38.65 32.19 18.20
CA MET A 1 37.40 32.03 17.46
C MET A 1 36.52 31.07 18.27
N GLN A 2 35.43 31.54 18.85
CA GLN A 2 34.50 30.68 19.60
C GLN A 2 33.36 30.28 18.68
N MET A 3 33.19 28.98 18.44
CA MET A 3 32.06 28.46 17.69
C MET A 3 31.11 27.73 18.64
N SER A 4 29.83 28.07 18.58
CA SER A 4 28.81 27.36 19.33
C SER A 4 28.20 26.28 18.45
N TYR A 5 28.11 25.05 18.97
CA TYR A 5 27.45 23.94 18.33
C TYR A 5 26.14 23.62 19.04
N PRO A 6 25.03 23.39 18.30
CA PRO A 6 23.82 22.93 18.94
C PRO A 6 24.00 21.47 19.37
N VAL A 7 23.87 21.22 20.67
CA VAL A 7 23.81 19.86 21.21
C VAL A 7 22.33 19.46 21.31
N LEU A 8 21.89 18.54 20.46
CA LEU A 8 20.53 18.07 20.45
C LEU A 8 20.43 16.70 21.14
N VAL A 9 19.41 16.54 21.96
CA VAL A 9 19.10 15.22 22.54
C VAL A 9 18.65 14.30 21.41
N HIS A 10 19.44 13.26 21.17
CA HIS A 10 19.11 12.23 20.18
C HIS A 10 18.12 11.26 20.80
N GLY A 11 16.95 11.13 20.15
CA GLY A 11 15.89 10.18 20.54
C GLY A 11 15.67 9.18 19.43
N MET A 12 15.26 7.99 19.80
CA MET A 12 14.83 6.94 18.85
C MET A 12 13.31 6.87 18.82
N LEU A 13 12.73 6.76 17.62
CA LEU A 13 11.32 6.48 17.48
C LEU A 13 11.05 5.04 17.87
N LYS A 14 10.17 4.86 18.86
CA LYS A 14 9.62 3.56 19.24
C LYS A 14 8.16 3.51 18.83
N THR A 15 7.81 2.56 17.97
CA THR A 15 6.44 2.32 17.55
C THR A 15 5.95 1.00 18.13
N GLU A 16 4.81 1.02 18.77
CA GLU A 16 4.09 -0.16 19.21
C GLU A 16 2.76 -0.21 18.47
N SER A 17 2.44 -1.35 17.88
CA SER A 17 1.22 -1.55 17.11
C SER A 17 0.40 -2.68 17.70
N PHE A 18 -0.89 -2.45 17.79
CA PHE A 18 -1.88 -3.42 18.26
C PHE A 18 -2.97 -3.53 17.21
N SER A 19 -3.44 -4.73 16.98
CA SER A 19 -4.54 -4.97 16.06
C SER A 19 -5.54 -5.92 16.67
N GLY A 20 -6.78 -5.85 16.20
CA GLY A 20 -7.85 -6.74 16.64
C GLY A 20 -9.05 -6.60 15.73
N ALA A 21 -9.96 -7.55 15.81
CA ALA A 21 -11.24 -7.52 15.13
C ALA A 21 -12.36 -7.76 16.14
N LEU A 22 -13.49 -7.12 15.93
CA LEU A 22 -14.72 -7.36 16.65
C LEU A 22 -15.65 -8.19 15.75
N SER A 23 -16.08 -9.34 16.23
CA SER A 23 -17.11 -10.13 15.55
C SER A 23 -18.50 -9.53 15.79
N SER A 24 -19.47 -9.92 14.97
CA SER A 24 -20.84 -9.36 15.03
C SER A 24 -21.55 -9.53 16.37
N ASN A 25 -21.11 -10.48 17.19
CA ASN A 25 -21.62 -10.73 18.54
C ASN A 25 -20.84 -9.98 19.65
N GLN A 26 -19.83 -9.20 19.28
CA GLN A 26 -19.00 -8.42 20.19
C GLN A 26 -19.24 -6.94 19.96
N ASN A 27 -19.52 -6.21 21.03
CA ASN A 27 -19.72 -4.76 21.01
C ASN A 27 -18.59 -3.96 21.67
N LYS A 28 -17.56 -4.65 22.16
CA LYS A 28 -16.45 -4.03 22.89
C LYS A 28 -15.15 -4.81 22.69
N GLY A 29 -14.09 -4.05 22.43
CA GLY A 29 -12.70 -4.51 22.51
C GLY A 29 -11.92 -3.63 23.50
N VAL A 30 -10.90 -4.19 24.13
CA VAL A 30 -10.03 -3.49 25.07
C VAL A 30 -8.59 -3.71 24.69
N ILE A 31 -7.84 -2.63 24.59
CA ILE A 31 -6.39 -2.65 24.39
C ILE A 31 -5.75 -1.92 25.56
N ASN A 32 -4.86 -2.59 26.27
CA ASN A 32 -4.14 -1.98 27.39
C ASN A 32 -2.80 -1.43 26.89
N LEU A 33 -2.63 -0.13 27.00
CA LEU A 33 -1.43 0.57 26.59
C LEU A 33 -0.64 1.03 27.79
N LYS A 34 0.67 0.80 27.78
CA LYS A 34 1.58 1.38 28.78
C LYS A 34 2.36 2.51 28.13
N VAL A 35 2.03 3.72 28.50
CA VAL A 35 2.74 4.91 28.01
C VAL A 35 4.03 5.09 28.80
N PRO A 36 5.22 5.07 28.15
CA PRO A 36 6.49 5.27 28.84
C PRO A 36 6.56 6.66 29.49
N ALA A 37 7.06 6.72 30.71
CA ALA A 37 7.28 8.01 31.40
C ALA A 37 8.39 8.82 30.72
N GLU A 38 9.42 8.13 30.24
CA GLU A 38 10.59 8.70 29.56
C GLU A 38 10.33 8.90 28.08
N ARG A 39 9.38 9.74 27.74
CA ARG A 39 9.05 10.08 26.35
C ARG A 39 9.07 11.59 26.15
N ARG A 40 9.13 12.00 24.90
CA ARG A 40 8.87 13.39 24.50
C ARG A 40 7.39 13.55 24.19
N PRO A 41 6.59 14.17 25.08
CA PRO A 41 5.14 14.27 24.91
C PRO A 41 4.77 14.94 23.60
N GLU A 42 5.49 15.99 23.22
CA GLU A 42 5.27 16.78 22.00
C GLU A 42 5.56 16.01 20.70
N GLN A 43 6.31 14.90 20.83
CA GLN A 43 6.65 14.00 19.70
C GLN A 43 5.99 12.63 19.84
N SER A 44 5.15 12.45 20.85
CA SER A 44 4.42 11.21 21.10
C SER A 44 3.01 11.31 20.54
N ARG A 45 2.54 10.22 19.96
CA ARG A 45 1.21 10.14 19.34
C ARG A 45 0.55 8.81 19.64
N LEU A 46 -0.72 8.84 19.93
CA LEU A 46 -1.61 7.68 19.89
C LEU A 46 -2.51 7.83 18.66
N GLU A 47 -2.51 6.81 17.82
CA GLU A 47 -3.40 6.73 16.69
C GLU A 47 -4.32 5.52 16.84
N VAL A 48 -5.61 5.75 16.68
CA VAL A 48 -6.63 4.69 16.69
C VAL A 48 -7.27 4.66 15.30
N ARG A 49 -7.10 3.55 14.59
CA ARG A 49 -7.75 3.30 13.31
C ARG A 49 -8.84 2.27 13.50
N TYR A 50 -9.99 2.53 12.95
CA TYR A 50 -11.07 1.56 12.91
C TYR A 50 -11.65 1.50 11.51
N SER A 51 -12.13 0.34 11.13
CA SER A 51 -12.74 0.09 9.84
C SER A 51 -13.99 -0.75 10.03
N PRO A 52 -15.12 -0.35 9.42
CA PRO A 52 -16.35 -1.14 9.50
C PRO A 52 -16.28 -2.40 8.62
N SER A 53 -15.31 -2.49 7.71
CA SER A 53 -15.18 -3.61 6.78
C SER A 53 -13.73 -3.88 6.39
N LEU A 54 -13.48 -5.07 5.89
CA LEU A 54 -12.19 -5.47 5.33
C LEU A 54 -11.81 -4.62 4.09
N ALA A 55 -12.81 -4.15 3.34
CA ALA A 55 -12.58 -3.34 2.13
C ALA A 55 -11.75 -2.08 2.41
N THR A 56 -11.96 -1.43 3.56
CA THR A 56 -11.13 -0.26 3.94
C THR A 56 -9.66 -0.65 4.15
N ALA A 57 -9.42 -1.78 4.80
CA ALA A 57 -8.06 -2.28 4.99
C ALA A 57 -7.38 -2.63 3.65
N MET A 58 -8.12 -3.19 2.71
CA MET A 58 -7.62 -3.44 1.34
C MET A 58 -7.22 -2.14 0.65
N VAL A 59 -8.08 -1.12 0.67
CA VAL A 59 -7.79 0.20 0.09
C VAL A 59 -6.54 0.82 0.72
N ASP A 60 -6.36 0.66 2.03
CA ASP A 60 -5.19 1.20 2.75
C ASP A 60 -3.88 0.48 2.41
N ALA A 61 -3.96 -0.77 1.99
CA ALA A 61 -2.78 -1.55 1.60
C ALA A 61 -2.26 -1.23 0.19
N LEU A 62 -3.11 -0.72 -0.72
CA LEU A 62 -2.76 -0.53 -2.12
C LEU A 62 -1.49 0.32 -2.35
N PRO A 63 -1.27 1.47 -1.68
CA PRO A 63 -0.06 2.25 -1.89
C PRO A 63 1.23 1.48 -1.59
N TYR A 64 1.19 0.52 -0.67
CA TYR A 64 2.36 -0.31 -0.36
C TYR A 64 2.67 -1.31 -1.46
N LEU A 65 1.65 -1.82 -2.14
CA LEU A 65 1.82 -2.74 -3.26
C LEU A 65 2.36 -2.04 -4.50
N VAL A 66 1.86 -0.84 -4.78
CA VAL A 66 2.28 -0.02 -5.94
C VAL A 66 3.75 0.35 -5.87
N ASP A 67 4.23 0.73 -4.70
CA ASP A 67 5.61 1.20 -4.49
C ASP A 67 6.61 0.05 -4.28
N TYR A 68 6.20 -1.21 -4.43
CA TYR A 68 7.10 -2.33 -4.22
C TYR A 68 8.24 -2.33 -5.24
N PRO A 69 9.52 -2.25 -4.81
CA PRO A 69 10.62 -1.90 -5.70
C PRO A 69 11.12 -3.04 -6.58
N TYR A 70 10.75 -4.28 -6.28
CA TYR A 70 11.22 -5.45 -7.00
C TYR A 70 10.31 -5.81 -8.17
N GLY A 71 10.84 -6.48 -9.19
CA GLY A 71 10.18 -6.65 -10.47
C GLY A 71 10.18 -8.08 -11.00
N CYS A 72 10.00 -9.12 -10.16
CA CYS A 72 9.68 -10.45 -10.66
C CYS A 72 8.25 -10.48 -11.22
N THR A 73 7.88 -11.55 -11.89
CA THR A 73 6.59 -11.69 -12.58
C THR A 73 5.41 -11.48 -11.62
N GLU A 74 5.42 -12.16 -10.47
CA GLU A 74 4.39 -12.02 -9.45
C GLU A 74 4.32 -10.60 -8.88
N GLN A 75 5.47 -10.00 -8.58
CA GLN A 75 5.52 -8.66 -8.05
C GLN A 75 5.02 -7.61 -9.05
N THR A 76 5.28 -7.82 -10.33
CA THR A 76 4.76 -6.97 -11.40
C THR A 76 3.22 -7.01 -11.42
N LEU A 77 2.62 -8.19 -11.31
CA LEU A 77 1.17 -8.35 -11.18
C LEU A 77 0.63 -7.69 -9.92
N ASN A 78 1.26 -7.92 -8.77
CA ASN A 78 0.81 -7.41 -7.48
C ASN A 78 0.88 -5.88 -7.37
N ARG A 79 1.55 -5.20 -8.28
CA ARG A 79 1.57 -3.74 -8.32
C ARG A 79 0.25 -3.13 -8.82
N PHE A 80 -0.40 -3.72 -9.79
CA PHE A 80 -1.57 -3.11 -10.41
C PHE A 80 -2.87 -3.92 -10.25
N ILE A 81 -2.85 -5.25 -10.32
CA ILE A 81 -4.06 -6.08 -10.25
C ILE A 81 -4.90 -5.83 -8.98
N PRO A 82 -4.33 -5.76 -7.77
CA PRO A 82 -5.13 -5.46 -6.58
C PRO A 82 -5.83 -4.11 -6.65
N THR A 83 -5.19 -3.11 -7.25
CA THR A 83 -5.78 -1.77 -7.42
C THR A 83 -6.95 -1.81 -8.39
N VAL A 84 -6.78 -2.47 -9.54
CA VAL A 84 -7.83 -2.67 -10.56
C VAL A 84 -9.05 -3.37 -9.94
N ILE A 85 -8.84 -4.52 -9.29
CA ILE A 85 -9.93 -5.29 -8.67
C ILE A 85 -10.63 -4.46 -7.60
N THR A 86 -9.88 -3.76 -6.74
CA THR A 86 -10.44 -2.96 -5.66
C THR A 86 -11.26 -1.81 -6.22
N GLN A 87 -10.78 -1.11 -7.24
CA GLN A 87 -11.51 -0.03 -7.89
C GLN A 87 -12.83 -0.54 -8.48
N LYS A 88 -12.78 -1.64 -9.23
CA LYS A 88 -13.96 -2.26 -9.82
C LYS A 88 -15.01 -2.64 -8.75
N ILE A 89 -14.57 -3.25 -7.66
CA ILE A 89 -15.49 -3.62 -6.56
C ILE A 89 -16.13 -2.37 -5.95
N LEU A 90 -15.36 -1.33 -5.67
CA LEU A 90 -15.88 -0.09 -5.08
C LEU A 90 -16.89 0.59 -6.02
N LEU A 91 -16.60 0.66 -7.31
CA LEU A 91 -17.50 1.22 -8.31
C LEU A 91 -18.78 0.40 -8.45
N ASN A 92 -18.68 -0.94 -8.46
CA ASN A 92 -19.84 -1.83 -8.51
C ASN A 92 -20.73 -1.73 -7.26
N MET A 93 -20.16 -1.34 -6.13
CA MET A 93 -20.90 -1.03 -4.90
C MET A 93 -21.56 0.35 -4.94
N GLY A 94 -21.42 1.12 -6.02
CA GLY A 94 -21.96 2.47 -6.16
C GLY A 94 -21.22 3.52 -5.29
N ILE A 95 -19.97 3.25 -4.92
CA ILE A 95 -19.19 4.14 -4.08
C ILE A 95 -18.57 5.26 -4.93
N ASP A 96 -18.83 6.51 -4.57
CA ASP A 96 -18.15 7.67 -5.15
C ASP A 96 -16.72 7.76 -4.62
N LEU A 97 -15.76 7.36 -5.45
CA LEU A 97 -14.35 7.35 -5.10
C LEU A 97 -13.80 8.75 -4.79
N LYS A 98 -14.34 9.80 -5.41
CA LYS A 98 -13.92 11.18 -5.18
C LYS A 98 -14.39 11.66 -3.80
N ASP A 99 -15.60 11.27 -3.40
CA ASP A 99 -16.14 11.58 -2.09
C ASP A 99 -15.38 10.85 -0.98
N VAL A 100 -15.07 9.57 -1.20
CA VAL A 100 -14.22 8.79 -0.28
C VAL A 100 -12.84 9.43 -0.13
N LYS A 101 -12.20 9.82 -1.24
CA LYS A 101 -10.89 10.49 -1.22
C LYS A 101 -10.92 11.78 -0.39
N LYS A 102 -11.98 12.57 -0.51
CA LYS A 102 -12.15 13.83 0.25
C LYS A 102 -12.36 13.61 1.75
N LYS A 103 -13.12 12.58 2.10
CA LYS A 103 -13.48 12.27 3.50
C LYS A 103 -12.42 11.47 4.23
N ARG A 104 -11.49 10.88 3.48
CA ARG A 104 -10.46 10.02 4.04
C ARG A 104 -9.38 10.85 4.72
N THR A 105 -9.15 10.58 5.99
CA THR A 105 -7.97 11.01 6.70
C THR A 105 -6.90 9.93 6.52
N ASN A 106 -5.99 10.14 5.58
CA ASN A 106 -4.90 9.21 5.39
C ASN A 106 -3.81 9.50 6.42
N LEU A 107 -3.89 8.79 7.52
CA LEU A 107 -2.92 8.88 8.58
C LEU A 107 -1.95 7.70 8.43
N ASN A 108 -0.83 7.94 7.78
CA ASN A 108 0.28 7.02 7.87
C ASN A 108 0.92 7.15 9.25
N ALA A 109 1.06 6.05 9.99
CA ALA A 109 1.69 6.04 11.32
C ALA A 109 3.14 6.59 11.32
N GLN A 110 3.76 6.67 10.16
CA GLN A 110 5.09 7.27 9.98
C GLN A 110 5.08 8.79 9.80
N GLU A 111 3.92 9.41 9.66
CA GLU A 111 3.74 10.86 9.58
C GLU A 111 3.69 11.52 10.97
N ILE A 112 4.46 11.02 11.92
CA ILE A 112 4.52 11.56 13.28
C ILE A 112 5.33 12.85 13.28
N GLY A 113 4.70 13.96 13.68
CA GLY A 113 5.32 15.25 13.92
C GLY A 113 5.11 16.30 12.82
N LYS A 114 5.60 17.52 13.06
CA LYS A 114 5.57 18.65 12.12
C LYS A 114 6.43 18.43 10.85
N ASP A 115 6.94 17.25 10.66
CA ASP A 115 7.91 16.93 9.61
C ASP A 115 7.20 16.57 8.30
N LYS A 116 6.46 17.56 7.74
CA LYS A 116 5.93 17.50 6.36
C LYS A 116 7.02 17.15 5.33
N LYS A 117 8.30 17.35 5.67
CA LYS A 117 9.43 16.95 4.82
C LYS A 117 9.69 15.45 4.88
N ARG A 118 9.48 14.82 6.05
CA ARG A 118 9.64 13.37 6.22
C ARG A 118 8.47 12.61 5.58
N ALA A 119 7.25 13.12 5.71
CA ALA A 119 6.09 12.61 5.00
C ALA A 119 6.26 12.68 3.48
N LYS A 120 6.90 13.73 2.95
CA LYS A 120 7.24 13.83 1.53
C LYS A 120 8.26 12.82 1.03
N GLN A 121 9.15 12.31 1.89
CA GLN A 121 10.08 11.24 1.51
C GLN A 121 9.38 9.91 1.28
N TRP A 122 8.26 9.68 1.97
CA TRP A 122 7.48 8.47 1.88
C TRP A 122 6.16 8.70 1.12
N LYS A 123 6.17 9.33 0.01
CA LYS A 123 5.03 9.72 -0.88
C LYS A 123 3.79 8.81 -0.93
N ARG A 124 3.71 7.81 -0.07
CA ARG A 124 2.75 6.70 -0.09
C ARG A 124 1.33 7.07 0.32
N GLY A 125 1.17 8.11 1.13
CA GLY A 125 -0.14 8.41 1.72
C GLY A 125 -1.07 9.21 0.82
N ASP A 126 -0.53 10.16 0.07
CA ASP A 126 -1.32 11.06 -0.76
C ASP A 126 -1.67 10.49 -2.15
N GLN A 127 -1.05 9.36 -2.53
CA GLN A 127 -1.13 8.79 -3.87
C GLN A 127 -1.67 7.37 -3.85
N ASN A 128 -2.88 7.19 -3.31
CA ASN A 128 -3.56 5.92 -3.51
C ASN A 128 -4.21 5.91 -4.90
N PRO A 129 -3.69 5.12 -5.84
CA PRO A 129 -4.12 5.15 -7.23
C PRO A 129 -5.58 4.73 -7.43
N VAL A 130 -6.16 3.97 -6.49
CA VAL A 130 -7.55 3.49 -6.59
C VAL A 130 -8.57 4.61 -6.76
N PHE A 131 -8.22 5.84 -6.36
CA PHE A 131 -9.09 7.02 -6.46
C PHE A 131 -8.89 7.85 -7.73
N ASP A 132 -8.05 7.39 -8.67
CA ASP A 132 -7.73 8.12 -9.88
C ASP A 132 -7.68 7.18 -11.09
N ASP A 133 -8.69 7.28 -11.96
CA ASP A 133 -8.85 6.40 -13.13
C ASP A 133 -7.63 6.47 -14.06
N LYS A 134 -7.05 7.65 -14.23
CA LYS A 134 -5.88 7.83 -15.10
C LYS A 134 -4.62 7.17 -14.53
N GLU A 135 -4.46 7.20 -13.22
CA GLU A 135 -3.37 6.49 -12.57
C GLU A 135 -3.55 4.98 -12.68
N VAL A 136 -4.78 4.48 -12.53
CA VAL A 136 -5.08 3.05 -12.73
C VAL A 136 -4.81 2.62 -14.17
N GLU A 137 -5.30 3.36 -15.16
CA GLU A 137 -5.03 3.11 -16.58
C GLU A 137 -3.53 3.07 -16.89
N LYS A 138 -2.79 4.06 -16.37
CA LYS A 138 -1.34 4.12 -16.52
C LYS A 138 -0.64 2.90 -15.91
N MET A 139 -1.03 2.54 -14.69
CA MET A 139 -0.48 1.36 -14.00
C MET A 139 -0.76 0.06 -14.75
N VAL A 140 -1.97 -0.09 -15.29
CA VAL A 140 -2.34 -1.25 -16.12
C VAL A 140 -1.46 -1.31 -17.34
N LYS A 141 -1.34 -0.20 -18.08
CA LYS A 141 -0.49 -0.13 -19.29
C LYS A 141 0.95 -0.50 -19.00
N GLU A 142 1.57 0.13 -18.01
CA GLU A 142 2.96 -0.13 -17.62
C GLU A 142 3.16 -1.58 -17.12
N GLY A 143 2.20 -2.10 -16.36
CA GLY A 143 2.21 -3.47 -15.86
C GLY A 143 2.10 -4.51 -16.98
N VAL A 144 1.18 -4.30 -17.93
CA VAL A 144 1.00 -5.17 -19.10
C VAL A 144 2.23 -5.14 -20.00
N GLU A 145 2.75 -3.95 -20.33
CA GLU A 145 3.98 -3.80 -21.14
C GLU A 145 5.16 -4.52 -20.46
N ARG A 146 5.27 -4.41 -19.15
CA ARG A 146 6.31 -5.11 -18.41
C ARG A 146 6.14 -6.62 -18.48
N LEU A 147 4.93 -7.15 -18.27
CA LEU A 147 4.67 -8.60 -18.37
C LEU A 147 4.95 -9.13 -19.77
N ILE A 148 4.56 -8.40 -20.82
CA ILE A 148 4.89 -8.77 -22.21
C ILE A 148 6.41 -8.84 -22.40
N SER A 149 7.15 -7.88 -21.86
CA SER A 149 8.62 -7.89 -21.95
C SER A 149 9.28 -9.05 -21.20
N MET A 150 8.56 -9.67 -20.26
CA MET A 150 9.03 -10.80 -19.46
C MET A 150 8.57 -12.16 -20.00
N GLN A 151 7.78 -12.18 -21.07
CA GLN A 151 7.29 -13.41 -21.67
C GLN A 151 8.43 -14.20 -22.31
N ASN A 152 8.48 -15.49 -22.02
CA ASN A 152 9.46 -16.39 -22.61
C ASN A 152 9.09 -16.74 -24.06
N SER A 153 10.05 -17.27 -24.81
CA SER A 153 9.86 -17.64 -26.21
C SER A 153 8.82 -18.74 -26.46
N ASP A 154 8.50 -19.53 -25.42
CA ASP A 154 7.44 -20.54 -25.44
C ASP A 154 6.04 -19.98 -25.12
N GLY A 155 5.93 -18.66 -24.93
CA GLY A 155 4.67 -17.96 -24.65
C GLY A 155 4.27 -17.94 -23.19
N GLY A 156 5.03 -18.56 -22.29
CA GLY A 156 4.75 -18.56 -20.85
C GLY A 156 5.59 -17.58 -20.06
N TRP A 157 5.45 -17.63 -18.75
CA TRP A 157 6.20 -16.81 -17.81
C TRP A 157 6.90 -17.66 -16.75
N GLY A 158 8.15 -17.25 -16.47
CA GLY A 158 8.94 -17.75 -15.37
C GLY A 158 8.76 -16.92 -14.10
N TRP A 159 9.55 -17.25 -13.08
CA TRP A 159 9.56 -16.51 -11.84
C TRP A 159 10.27 -15.16 -11.99
N PHE A 160 11.40 -15.16 -12.70
CA PHE A 160 12.19 -13.99 -13.02
C PHE A 160 12.20 -13.73 -14.52
N TYR A 161 12.89 -12.67 -14.92
CA TYR A 161 13.18 -12.33 -16.30
C TYR A 161 14.62 -12.71 -16.63
N GLY A 162 14.84 -13.35 -17.78
CA GLY A 162 16.18 -13.64 -18.29
C GLY A 162 16.24 -14.83 -19.23
N SER A 163 17.30 -14.92 -20.02
CA SER A 163 17.49 -15.92 -21.09
C SER A 163 17.60 -17.38 -20.60
N GLN A 164 17.79 -17.59 -19.31
CA GLN A 164 17.86 -18.92 -18.69
C GLN A 164 16.59 -19.29 -17.90
N GLU A 165 15.62 -18.40 -17.86
CA GLU A 165 14.35 -18.63 -17.17
C GLU A 165 13.46 -19.54 -18.03
N ARG A 166 12.78 -20.47 -17.39
CA ARG A 166 11.79 -21.34 -18.02
C ARG A 166 10.38 -20.96 -17.60
N SER A 167 9.41 -21.25 -18.44
CA SER A 167 8.00 -21.05 -18.08
C SER A 167 7.55 -22.04 -17.03
N TRP A 168 6.79 -21.52 -16.05
CA TRP A 168 6.14 -22.31 -15.02
C TRP A 168 4.63 -22.26 -15.24
N ALA A 169 3.97 -23.40 -15.25
CA ALA A 169 2.54 -23.48 -15.47
C ALA A 169 1.74 -22.63 -14.49
N HIS A 170 2.12 -22.66 -13.21
CA HIS A 170 1.47 -21.85 -12.17
C HIS A 170 1.64 -20.35 -12.43
N THR A 171 2.86 -19.88 -12.64
CA THR A 171 3.15 -18.47 -12.91
C THR A 171 2.44 -18.00 -14.18
N THR A 172 2.48 -18.79 -15.23
CA THR A 172 1.78 -18.49 -16.49
C THR A 172 0.26 -18.36 -16.28
N ALA A 173 -0.34 -19.29 -15.53
CA ALA A 173 -1.77 -19.23 -15.23
C ALA A 173 -2.15 -17.98 -14.44
N VAL A 174 -1.35 -17.59 -13.46
CA VAL A 174 -1.57 -16.38 -12.66
C VAL A 174 -1.44 -15.12 -13.52
N VAL A 175 -0.46 -15.06 -14.44
CA VAL A 175 -0.31 -13.94 -15.37
C VAL A 175 -1.49 -13.83 -16.31
N VAL A 176 -1.89 -14.94 -16.94
CA VAL A 176 -3.05 -14.95 -17.87
C VAL A 176 -4.31 -14.50 -17.17
N HIS A 177 -4.57 -15.01 -15.95
CA HIS A 177 -5.73 -14.58 -15.17
C HIS A 177 -5.65 -13.10 -14.82
N GLY A 178 -4.48 -12.60 -14.40
CA GLY A 178 -4.29 -11.17 -14.11
C GLY A 178 -4.51 -10.28 -15.32
N LEU A 179 -4.01 -10.67 -16.48
CA LEU A 179 -4.24 -9.94 -17.74
C LEU A 179 -5.71 -9.94 -18.12
N GLN A 180 -6.43 -11.05 -17.96
CA GLN A 180 -7.88 -11.11 -18.17
C GLN A 180 -8.62 -10.12 -17.28
N LEU A 181 -8.31 -10.09 -15.99
CA LEU A 181 -8.91 -9.13 -15.04
C LEU A 181 -8.63 -7.67 -15.43
N ALA A 182 -7.45 -7.39 -15.99
CA ALA A 182 -7.09 -6.06 -16.45
C ALA A 182 -7.87 -5.63 -17.71
N VAL A 183 -8.20 -6.57 -18.61
CA VAL A 183 -8.97 -6.30 -19.84
C VAL A 183 -10.47 -6.09 -19.53
N GLU A 184 -11.00 -6.80 -18.55
CA GLU A 184 -12.42 -6.71 -18.15
C GLU A 184 -12.75 -5.43 -17.35
N ASN A 185 -11.78 -4.58 -17.08
CA ASN A 185 -11.94 -3.37 -16.29
C ASN A 185 -11.87 -2.12 -17.15
#